data_e6a9ed412c8aaeae711752e6a3311dc0
#
_entry.id   e6a9ed412c8aaeae711752e6a3311dc0
#
_cell.length_a   1.000
_cell.length_b   1.000
_cell.length_c   1.000
_cell.angle_alpha   90.00
_cell.angle_beta   90.00
_cell.angle_gamma   90.00
#
_symmetry.space_group_name_H-M   'P 1'
#
loop_
_entity.id
_entity.type
_entity.pdbx_description
1 polymer ?
#
loop_
_entity_poly.entity_id
_entity_poly.type
_entity_poly.pdbx_seq_one_letter_code
_entity_poly.pdbx_strand_id
1 'polypeptide(L)'
;MRKKTRLDRKTRGLVLVLLCIVMAAAMTACSGTSNGPEVSNKNSNGVAGGNEQGAEEEELVPEEGAKLVVWESKEQVDYMKKIGKAFEEKYGVPVAVEELAGGEQGARLATDGPSKLAADILTLPHDQIGQAVKAGLLLPNDAFEEETRAAMVEAAIQASTYDGVLYGYPKSVETYAMFYNKDLLPEAPETWEEVAAFAKTYNAPGQNKYAIMWEFVGYYTYPFIGSFDGYIFGKDNTDPSDMGLNGEGTVEGFEFLQSLRPILPMDAADVTYDVKTQLFQEGKLAMNIDGPWSVGAFKDDVNFGVAVLPKAPNGNPTTSFSGVKSYYVNSYTNYPVAARLFAHFASSKENQLKNYEQTGAIPAHKEAGEDPMIKNDPIISGFFEQFKHSVPMPALSEINAVWDPLRAAFMTIWDNPSADVKQTLDQTVATIKAGMQSK
;
A
#
# COMPACT_ATOMS: atom_id res chain seq x y z
N MET A 1 -55.67 -3.17 -20.02
CA MET A 1 -55.67 -3.40 -21.46
C MET A 1 -54.58 -2.53 -22.10
N ARG A 2 -53.40 -3.05 -22.41
CA ARG A 2 -52.45 -2.45 -23.35
C ARG A 2 -51.78 -3.60 -24.09
N LYS A 3 -51.92 -3.60 -25.40
CA LYS A 3 -51.48 -4.62 -26.34
C LYS A 3 -49.93 -4.61 -26.46
N LYS A 4 -49.33 -5.78 -26.32
CA LYS A 4 -47.94 -6.06 -26.75
C LYS A 4 -47.96 -6.37 -28.25
N THR A 5 -47.28 -5.58 -29.05
CA THR A 5 -46.94 -5.90 -30.44
C THR A 5 -45.60 -6.62 -30.49
N ARG A 6 -45.58 -7.87 -30.90
CA ARG A 6 -44.41 -8.66 -31.28
C ARG A 6 -43.93 -8.18 -32.68
N LEU A 7 -42.67 -7.78 -32.80
CA LEU A 7 -42.05 -7.57 -34.09
C LEU A 7 -41.20 -8.79 -34.44
N ASP A 8 -41.31 -9.16 -35.68
CA ASP A 8 -40.96 -10.44 -36.32
C ASP A 8 -39.43 -10.58 -36.55
N ARG A 9 -38.99 -11.81 -36.54
CA ARG A 9 -37.56 -12.26 -36.48
C ARG A 9 -36.92 -12.42 -37.89
N LYS A 10 -37.38 -11.72 -38.94
CA LYS A 10 -36.95 -11.95 -40.33
C LYS A 10 -36.20 -10.83 -41.04
N THR A 11 -35.74 -9.78 -40.36
CA THR A 11 -35.01 -8.66 -41.00
C THR A 11 -33.59 -8.41 -40.46
N ARG A 12 -32.89 -9.45 -40.01
CA ARG A 12 -31.50 -9.36 -39.56
C ARG A 12 -30.48 -10.13 -40.44
N GLY A 13 -30.75 -10.31 -41.72
CA GLY A 13 -29.95 -11.13 -42.61
C GLY A 13 -29.51 -10.46 -43.92
N LEU A 14 -29.34 -9.13 -44.01
CA LEU A 14 -28.97 -8.55 -45.29
C LEU A 14 -28.15 -7.23 -45.24
N VAL A 15 -27.24 -7.06 -44.29
CA VAL A 15 -26.30 -5.90 -44.29
C VAL A 15 -24.91 -6.35 -43.78
N LEU A 16 -24.39 -7.48 -44.24
CA LEU A 16 -23.03 -7.90 -43.89
C LEU A 16 -22.31 -8.60 -45.08
N VAL A 17 -22.48 -8.14 -46.29
CA VAL A 17 -21.69 -8.59 -47.44
C VAL A 17 -21.56 -7.42 -48.42
N LEU A 18 -20.73 -6.41 -48.07
CA LEU A 18 -20.19 -5.44 -49.06
C LEU A 18 -19.17 -4.53 -48.39
N LEU A 19 -18.03 -5.07 -47.94
CA LEU A 19 -16.81 -4.25 -47.70
C LEU A 19 -15.57 -5.14 -47.56
N CYS A 20 -15.29 -5.98 -48.53
CA CYS A 20 -14.03 -6.68 -48.69
C CYS A 20 -13.74 -6.81 -50.17
N ILE A 21 -13.29 -5.78 -50.83
CA ILE A 21 -12.52 -5.77 -52.08
C ILE A 21 -12.06 -4.33 -52.28
N VAL A 22 -10.80 -4.06 -52.10
CA VAL A 22 -9.86 -3.11 -52.68
C VAL A 22 -8.72 -2.88 -51.68
N MET A 23 -7.64 -3.60 -51.89
CA MET A 23 -6.25 -3.18 -51.74
C MET A 23 -5.34 -4.41 -51.82
N ALA A 24 -5.09 -4.81 -53.06
CA ALA A 24 -3.94 -5.63 -53.41
C ALA A 24 -3.36 -5.01 -54.67
N ALA A 25 -2.22 -4.33 -54.58
CA ALA A 25 -1.23 -4.16 -55.65
C ALA A 25 -0.24 -3.03 -55.28
N ALA A 26 0.95 -3.40 -54.88
CA ALA A 26 2.21 -2.80 -55.28
C ALA A 26 3.37 -3.40 -54.46
N MET A 27 3.81 -4.59 -54.87
CA MET A 27 5.18 -5.03 -54.68
C MET A 27 5.87 -4.94 -56.01
N THR A 28 6.91 -4.16 -56.14
CA THR A 28 7.95 -4.40 -57.13
C THR A 28 9.31 -3.98 -56.58
N ALA A 29 10.17 -4.94 -56.61
CA ALA A 29 11.56 -5.07 -56.27
C ALA A 29 12.49 -3.99 -56.87
N CYS A 30 13.63 -3.79 -56.19
CA CYS A 30 14.92 -3.78 -56.84
C CYS A 30 16.02 -4.21 -55.88
N SER A 31 16.65 -5.32 -56.21
CA SER A 31 17.88 -5.86 -55.71
C SER A 31 19.07 -5.07 -56.28
N GLY A 32 20.12 -4.86 -55.46
CA GLY A 32 21.39 -4.31 -55.93
C GLY A 32 22.50 -4.71 -54.97
N THR A 33 23.38 -5.53 -55.48
CA THR A 33 24.47 -6.31 -54.88
C THR A 33 25.73 -5.46 -54.67
N SER A 34 26.46 -5.75 -53.59
CA SER A 34 27.91 -5.96 -53.45
C SER A 34 28.92 -4.82 -53.49
N ASN A 35 29.82 -4.99 -52.56
CA ASN A 35 31.29 -4.83 -52.52
C ASN A 35 31.83 -3.79 -51.57
N GLY A 36 32.48 -4.30 -50.51
CA GLY A 36 33.46 -3.57 -49.72
C GLY A 36 34.76 -3.32 -50.55
N PRO A 37 35.65 -2.53 -50.04
CA PRO A 37 36.87 -3.15 -49.53
C PRO A 37 37.45 -2.55 -48.25
N GLU A 38 38.36 -3.32 -47.73
CA GLU A 38 39.24 -3.21 -46.57
C GLU A 38 40.16 -1.98 -46.46
N VAL A 39 40.49 -1.68 -45.21
CA VAL A 39 41.80 -1.32 -44.60
C VAL A 39 42.52 -0.04 -45.08
N SER A 40 42.75 0.87 -44.16
CA SER A 40 44.11 1.25 -43.79
C SER A 40 44.21 2.13 -42.56
N ASN A 41 45.01 1.67 -41.64
CA ASN A 41 45.50 2.29 -40.38
C ASN A 41 46.50 3.39 -40.71
N LYS A 42 46.39 4.58 -40.13
CA LYS A 42 47.55 5.39 -39.78
C LYS A 42 47.28 6.41 -38.70
N ASN A 43 48.09 6.29 -37.64
CA ASN A 43 48.30 7.24 -36.56
C ASN A 43 48.61 8.66 -37.06
N SER A 44 48.09 9.66 -36.34
CA SER A 44 48.88 10.84 -35.95
C SER A 44 48.23 11.62 -34.82
N ASN A 45 49.01 11.94 -33.83
CA ASN A 45 48.73 12.76 -32.64
C ASN A 45 48.18 14.13 -33.00
N GLY A 46 47.18 14.57 -32.21
CA GLY A 46 46.77 15.97 -32.16
C GLY A 46 46.06 16.21 -30.82
N VAL A 47 46.76 16.77 -29.85
CA VAL A 47 46.25 17.33 -28.60
C VAL A 47 45.37 18.53 -28.95
N ALA A 48 44.10 18.46 -28.60
CA ALA A 48 43.23 19.65 -28.47
C ALA A 48 42.26 19.40 -27.33
N GLY A 49 42.29 20.30 -26.34
CA GLY A 49 41.48 20.27 -25.16
C GLY A 49 39.97 20.22 -25.50
N GLY A 50 39.31 19.19 -25.04
CA GLY A 50 37.86 19.12 -25.00
C GLY A 50 37.40 19.78 -23.70
N ASN A 51 36.65 20.85 -23.85
CA ASN A 51 35.83 21.45 -22.82
C ASN A 51 34.93 20.36 -22.28
N GLU A 52 35.10 19.92 -21.06
CA GLU A 52 34.05 19.29 -20.27
C GLU A 52 33.04 20.40 -19.94
N GLN A 53 32.12 20.64 -20.85
CA GLN A 53 30.88 21.27 -20.49
C GLN A 53 30.14 20.26 -19.58
N GLY A 54 30.18 20.50 -18.28
CA GLY A 54 29.22 19.92 -17.35
C GLY A 54 27.84 20.20 -17.92
N ALA A 55 27.05 19.16 -18.14
CA ALA A 55 25.63 19.33 -18.37
C ALA A 55 25.11 20.06 -17.14
N GLU A 56 24.74 21.34 -17.27
CA GLU A 56 23.91 22.02 -16.29
C GLU A 56 22.63 21.18 -16.26
N GLU A 57 22.35 20.51 -15.15
CA GLU A 57 21.04 19.91 -14.92
C GLU A 57 20.02 21.04 -15.01
N GLU A 58 19.19 21.05 -16.04
CA GLU A 58 18.10 22.02 -16.17
C GLU A 58 17.17 21.83 -14.97
N GLU A 59 17.19 22.82 -14.06
CA GLU A 59 16.31 22.82 -12.89
C GLU A 59 14.84 22.78 -13.38
N LEU A 60 14.10 21.75 -12.96
CA LEU A 60 12.70 21.60 -13.35
C LEU A 60 11.89 22.77 -12.81
N VAL A 61 11.19 23.48 -13.69
CA VAL A 61 10.34 24.64 -13.35
C VAL A 61 8.87 24.21 -13.42
N PRO A 62 8.07 24.47 -12.37
CA PRO A 62 6.62 24.22 -12.39
C PRO A 62 5.93 24.92 -13.58
N GLU A 63 4.85 24.33 -14.07
CA GLU A 63 4.01 24.94 -15.10
C GLU A 63 3.43 26.28 -14.63
N GLU A 64 3.28 27.23 -15.52
CA GLU A 64 2.68 28.53 -15.23
C GLU A 64 1.24 28.38 -14.69
N GLY A 65 0.96 28.99 -13.54
CA GLY A 65 -0.34 28.87 -12.88
C GLY A 65 -0.63 27.51 -12.25
N ALA A 66 0.42 26.67 -12.05
CA ALA A 66 0.27 25.39 -11.38
C ALA A 66 -0.34 25.54 -9.98
N LYS A 67 -1.23 24.63 -9.67
CA LYS A 67 -1.83 24.43 -8.34
C LYS A 67 -2.11 22.94 -8.18
N LEU A 68 -1.82 22.40 -7.02
CA LEU A 68 -1.87 20.97 -6.78
C LEU A 68 -2.94 20.59 -5.77
N VAL A 69 -3.52 19.40 -5.94
CA VAL A 69 -4.34 18.72 -4.95
C VAL A 69 -3.63 17.43 -4.57
N VAL A 70 -3.55 17.15 -3.27
CA VAL A 70 -2.95 15.93 -2.70
C VAL A 70 -4.02 15.20 -1.92
N TRP A 71 -4.22 13.90 -2.17
CA TRP A 71 -4.99 13.02 -1.30
C TRP A 71 -4.11 12.40 -0.25
N GLU A 72 -4.56 12.49 1.01
CA GLU A 72 -3.82 11.94 2.14
C GLU A 72 -4.77 11.32 3.17
N SER A 73 -4.30 10.30 3.88
CA SER A 73 -5.05 9.68 4.96
C SER A 73 -5.20 10.61 6.16
N LYS A 74 -6.31 10.48 6.90
CA LYS A 74 -6.74 11.34 8.01
C LYS A 74 -5.60 11.68 8.99
N GLU A 75 -4.85 10.67 9.42
CA GLU A 75 -3.76 10.80 10.40
C GLU A 75 -2.56 11.59 9.90
N GLN A 76 -2.46 11.83 8.59
CA GLN A 76 -1.35 12.52 7.94
C GLN A 76 -1.73 13.88 7.32
N VAL A 77 -3.03 14.24 7.31
CA VAL A 77 -3.53 15.47 6.67
C VAL A 77 -2.85 16.72 7.21
N ASP A 78 -2.70 16.84 8.52
CA ASP A 78 -2.11 18.05 9.13
C ASP A 78 -0.61 18.18 8.86
N TYR A 79 0.10 17.06 8.78
CA TYR A 79 1.47 17.01 8.31
C TYR A 79 1.54 17.45 6.84
N MET A 80 0.71 16.90 5.98
CA MET A 80 0.71 17.17 4.55
C MET A 80 0.37 18.65 4.25
N LYS A 81 -0.55 19.28 5.00
CA LYS A 81 -0.83 20.72 4.90
C LYS A 81 0.41 21.58 5.18
N LYS A 82 1.24 21.18 6.16
CA LYS A 82 2.51 21.90 6.45
C LYS A 82 3.51 21.74 5.33
N ILE A 83 3.61 20.54 4.76
CA ILE A 83 4.48 20.26 3.61
C ILE A 83 4.00 21.03 2.37
N GLY A 84 2.69 21.06 2.11
CA GLY A 84 2.10 21.84 1.04
C GLY A 84 2.44 23.32 1.14
N LYS A 85 2.32 23.90 2.35
CA LYS A 85 2.71 25.29 2.59
C LYS A 85 4.20 25.55 2.37
N ALA A 86 5.09 24.65 2.84
CA ALA A 86 6.52 24.77 2.62
C ALA A 86 6.89 24.66 1.13
N PHE A 87 6.17 23.85 0.38
CA PHE A 87 6.33 23.73 -1.07
C PHE A 87 5.89 25.01 -1.79
N GLU A 88 4.74 25.59 -1.40
CA GLU A 88 4.27 26.87 -1.93
C GLU A 88 5.27 28.00 -1.65
N GLU A 89 5.84 28.06 -0.44
CA GLU A 89 6.88 29.05 -0.09
C GLU A 89 8.14 28.91 -0.95
N LYS A 90 8.51 27.65 -1.33
CA LYS A 90 9.72 27.38 -2.12
C LYS A 90 9.51 27.57 -3.63
N TYR A 91 8.38 27.09 -4.15
CA TYR A 91 8.16 26.96 -5.59
C TYR A 91 7.04 27.88 -6.12
N GLY A 92 6.31 28.60 -5.26
CA GLY A 92 5.19 29.47 -5.64
C GLY A 92 3.95 28.71 -6.11
N VAL A 93 3.85 27.40 -5.83
CA VAL A 93 2.74 26.55 -6.27
C VAL A 93 1.83 26.22 -5.08
N PRO A 94 0.58 26.71 -5.05
CA PRO A 94 -0.38 26.38 -3.99
C PRO A 94 -0.72 24.89 -3.97
N VAL A 95 -0.84 24.32 -2.76
CA VAL A 95 -1.16 22.90 -2.54
C VAL A 95 -2.37 22.77 -1.63
N ALA A 96 -3.46 22.21 -2.14
CA ALA A 96 -4.62 21.80 -1.35
C ALA A 96 -4.49 20.34 -0.92
N VAL A 97 -4.90 20.02 0.31
CA VAL A 97 -4.88 18.63 0.84
C VAL A 97 -6.31 18.21 1.12
N GLU A 98 -6.71 17.09 0.56
CA GLU A 98 -8.01 16.46 0.76
C GLU A 98 -7.84 15.11 1.48
N GLU A 99 -8.70 14.88 2.47
CA GLU A 99 -8.72 13.61 3.22
C GLU A 99 -9.34 12.49 2.37
N LEU A 100 -8.55 11.43 2.14
CA LEU A 100 -9.03 10.19 1.54
C LEU A 100 -8.13 9.04 2.00
N ALA A 101 -8.73 7.98 2.55
CA ALA A 101 -7.99 6.82 3.02
C ALA A 101 -7.13 6.20 1.90
N GLY A 102 -5.86 5.86 2.20
CA GLY A 102 -4.91 5.36 1.20
C GLY A 102 -5.43 4.15 0.42
N GLY A 103 -6.17 3.24 1.08
CA GLY A 103 -6.80 2.08 0.44
C GLY A 103 -7.89 2.41 -0.58
N GLU A 104 -8.48 3.59 -0.54
CA GLU A 104 -9.58 4.03 -1.42
C GLU A 104 -9.09 4.88 -2.60
N GLN A 105 -7.89 5.44 -2.51
CA GLN A 105 -7.38 6.43 -3.48
C GLN A 105 -7.24 5.85 -4.89
N GLY A 106 -6.78 4.61 -5.03
CA GLY A 106 -6.63 3.95 -6.34
C GLY A 106 -7.96 3.79 -7.08
N ALA A 107 -9.01 3.35 -6.38
CA ALA A 107 -10.34 3.21 -6.95
C ALA A 107 -10.97 4.58 -7.29
N ARG A 108 -10.75 5.58 -6.43
CA ARG A 108 -11.21 6.94 -6.67
C ARG A 108 -10.51 7.58 -7.87
N LEU A 109 -9.19 7.36 -8.01
CA LEU A 109 -8.44 7.83 -9.18
C LEU A 109 -8.97 7.20 -10.49
N ALA A 110 -9.27 5.91 -10.49
CA ALA A 110 -9.83 5.24 -11.68
C ALA A 110 -11.16 5.84 -12.12
N THR A 111 -11.96 6.33 -11.17
CA THR A 111 -13.28 6.93 -11.43
C THR A 111 -13.17 8.40 -11.82
N ASP A 112 -12.41 9.20 -11.07
CA ASP A 112 -12.39 10.66 -11.18
C ASP A 112 -11.25 11.18 -12.05
N GLY A 113 -10.20 10.38 -12.29
CA GLY A 113 -9.04 10.76 -13.12
C GLY A 113 -9.42 11.18 -14.54
N PRO A 114 -10.18 10.37 -15.30
CA PRO A 114 -10.58 10.73 -16.68
C PRO A 114 -11.34 12.05 -16.78
N SER A 115 -12.09 12.44 -15.73
CA SER A 115 -12.82 13.71 -15.66
C SER A 115 -11.99 14.86 -15.09
N LYS A 116 -10.72 14.61 -14.72
CA LYS A 116 -9.78 15.55 -14.09
C LYS A 116 -10.29 16.12 -12.74
N LEU A 117 -11.06 15.32 -12.01
CA LEU A 117 -11.55 15.62 -10.67
C LEU A 117 -10.74 14.96 -9.56
N ALA A 118 -9.82 14.07 -9.92
CA ALA A 118 -8.92 13.43 -8.97
C ALA A 118 -7.77 14.35 -8.57
N ALA A 119 -7.17 14.07 -7.40
CA ALA A 119 -5.96 14.75 -6.97
C ALA A 119 -4.79 14.55 -7.94
N ASP A 120 -3.84 15.50 -7.95
CA ASP A 120 -2.62 15.44 -8.76
C ASP A 120 -1.60 14.44 -8.17
N ILE A 121 -1.59 14.32 -6.84
CA ILE A 121 -0.72 13.42 -6.10
C ILE A 121 -1.55 12.54 -5.17
N LEU A 122 -1.20 11.25 -5.15
CA LEU A 122 -1.80 10.23 -4.30
C LEU A 122 -0.79 9.70 -3.31
N THR A 123 -1.28 9.21 -2.16
CA THR A 123 -0.47 8.45 -1.20
C THR A 123 -1.01 7.03 -1.13
N LEU A 124 -0.42 6.12 -1.89
CA LEU A 124 -0.87 4.73 -1.99
C LEU A 124 0.05 3.77 -1.23
N PRO A 125 -0.51 2.74 -0.59
CA PRO A 125 0.24 1.56 -0.21
C PRO A 125 0.65 0.76 -1.46
N HIS A 126 1.79 0.09 -1.39
CA HIS A 126 2.44 -0.52 -2.56
C HIS A 126 1.66 -1.68 -3.20
N ASP A 127 0.76 -2.34 -2.48
CA ASP A 127 -0.11 -3.40 -3.02
C ASP A 127 -1.08 -2.90 -4.10
N GLN A 128 -1.29 -1.59 -4.20
CA GLN A 128 -2.15 -0.99 -5.23
C GLN A 128 -1.42 -0.61 -6.53
N ILE A 129 -0.08 -0.60 -6.52
CA ILE A 129 0.70 -0.13 -7.67
C ILE A 129 0.41 -0.92 -8.95
N GLY A 130 0.35 -2.26 -8.85
CA GLY A 130 0.17 -3.14 -10.01
C GLY A 130 -1.11 -2.84 -10.78
N GLN A 131 -2.23 -2.64 -10.07
CA GLN A 131 -3.50 -2.28 -10.70
C GLN A 131 -3.47 -0.87 -11.27
N ALA A 132 -2.96 0.10 -10.53
CA ALA A 132 -2.93 1.49 -10.95
C ALA A 132 -2.07 1.69 -12.23
N VAL A 133 -0.92 1.01 -12.31
CA VAL A 133 -0.05 1.05 -13.49
C VAL A 133 -0.69 0.34 -14.69
N LYS A 134 -1.24 -0.86 -14.52
CA LYS A 134 -1.95 -1.57 -15.60
C LYS A 134 -3.13 -0.77 -16.16
N ALA A 135 -3.80 0.01 -15.33
CA ALA A 135 -4.88 0.90 -15.75
C ALA A 135 -4.39 2.25 -16.33
N GLY A 136 -3.08 2.50 -16.41
CA GLY A 136 -2.50 3.73 -16.95
C GLY A 136 -2.76 4.96 -16.09
N LEU A 137 -2.98 4.79 -14.78
CA LEU A 137 -3.39 5.87 -13.88
C LEU A 137 -2.23 6.69 -13.31
N LEU A 138 -0.99 6.17 -13.40
CA LEU A 138 0.19 6.77 -12.77
C LEU A 138 1.23 7.18 -13.80
N LEU A 139 1.90 8.30 -13.56
CA LEU A 139 3.10 8.68 -14.30
C LEU A 139 4.34 8.04 -13.64
N PRO A 140 5.34 7.63 -14.43
CA PRO A 140 6.60 7.15 -13.89
C PRO A 140 7.35 8.27 -13.15
N ASN A 141 8.17 7.87 -12.17
CA ASN A 141 9.17 8.73 -11.55
C ASN A 141 10.43 8.71 -12.43
N ASP A 142 10.33 9.38 -13.57
CA ASP A 142 11.40 9.45 -14.58
C ASP A 142 12.38 10.62 -14.31
N ALA A 143 11.85 11.74 -13.81
CA ALA A 143 12.64 12.95 -13.58
C ALA A 143 13.60 12.84 -12.37
N PHE A 144 13.26 12.02 -11.37
CA PHE A 144 14.01 11.86 -10.11
C PHE A 144 14.34 10.38 -9.81
N GLU A 145 14.35 9.52 -10.83
CA GLU A 145 14.54 8.07 -10.64
C GLU A 145 15.89 7.76 -10.00
N GLU A 146 16.98 8.32 -10.51
CA GLU A 146 18.34 8.04 -10.04
C GLU A 146 18.51 8.51 -8.57
N GLU A 147 18.09 9.74 -8.25
CA GLU A 147 18.15 10.28 -6.91
C GLU A 147 17.28 9.48 -5.93
N THR A 148 16.05 9.12 -6.35
CA THR A 148 15.13 8.32 -5.53
C THR A 148 15.73 6.94 -5.23
N ARG A 149 16.28 6.24 -6.24
CA ARG A 149 16.94 4.93 -6.04
C ARG A 149 18.17 5.02 -5.14
N ALA A 150 18.95 6.08 -5.24
CA ALA A 150 20.12 6.30 -4.40
C ALA A 150 19.72 6.56 -2.94
N ALA A 151 18.69 7.36 -2.70
CA ALA A 151 18.30 7.85 -1.38
C ALA A 151 17.49 6.85 -0.54
N MET A 152 16.63 6.05 -1.17
CA MET A 152 15.67 5.19 -0.47
C MET A 152 16.21 3.79 -0.19
N VAL A 153 15.68 3.14 0.87
CA VAL A 153 15.99 1.73 1.17
C VAL A 153 15.51 0.82 0.05
N GLU A 154 16.25 -0.25 -0.22
CA GLU A 154 16.03 -1.16 -1.35
C GLU A 154 14.59 -1.72 -1.37
N ALA A 155 14.07 -2.13 -0.21
CA ALA A 155 12.71 -2.64 -0.12
C ALA A 155 11.65 -1.60 -0.54
N ALA A 156 11.89 -0.30 -0.27
CA ALA A 156 10.97 0.76 -0.68
C ALA A 156 11.04 1.04 -2.18
N ILE A 157 12.23 0.91 -2.78
CA ILE A 157 12.40 0.99 -4.24
C ILE A 157 11.69 -0.17 -4.93
N GLN A 158 11.89 -1.41 -4.45
CA GLN A 158 11.23 -2.59 -5.02
C GLN A 158 9.71 -2.47 -4.94
N ALA A 159 9.18 -2.05 -3.78
CA ALA A 159 7.75 -1.83 -3.56
C ALA A 159 7.14 -0.70 -4.41
N SER A 160 7.95 0.26 -4.87
CA SER A 160 7.52 1.40 -5.69
C SER A 160 7.81 1.20 -7.19
N THR A 161 8.31 0.02 -7.57
CA THR A 161 8.67 -0.36 -8.94
C THR A 161 7.68 -1.39 -9.47
N TYR A 162 7.21 -1.23 -10.71
CA TYR A 162 6.37 -2.19 -11.41
C TYR A 162 6.92 -2.43 -12.81
N ASP A 163 7.11 -3.70 -13.20
CA ASP A 163 7.72 -4.11 -14.49
C ASP A 163 9.06 -3.39 -14.79
N GLY A 164 9.88 -3.19 -13.74
CA GLY A 164 11.19 -2.55 -13.85
C GLY A 164 11.17 -1.01 -13.87
N VAL A 165 10.01 -0.38 -13.97
CA VAL A 165 9.83 1.09 -13.97
C VAL A 165 9.50 1.58 -12.57
N LEU A 166 10.22 2.59 -12.08
CA LEU A 166 9.91 3.25 -10.82
C LEU A 166 8.75 4.24 -11.02
N TYR A 167 7.69 4.11 -10.22
CA TYR A 167 6.55 5.04 -10.22
C TYR A 167 6.45 5.85 -8.94
N GLY A 168 6.77 5.25 -7.80
CA GLY A 168 6.58 5.88 -6.51
C GLY A 168 7.78 6.75 -6.07
N TYR A 169 7.46 7.70 -5.21
CA TYR A 169 8.39 8.47 -4.39
C TYR A 169 8.21 7.97 -2.95
N PRO A 170 9.04 7.04 -2.45
CA PRO A 170 8.83 6.40 -1.16
C PRO A 170 8.75 7.40 -0.02
N LYS A 171 7.72 7.25 0.81
CA LYS A 171 7.41 8.13 1.94
C LYS A 171 7.76 7.49 3.27
N SER A 172 7.33 6.25 3.48
CA SER A 172 7.49 5.52 4.73
C SER A 172 7.49 4.01 4.52
N VAL A 173 8.12 3.30 5.44
CA VAL A 173 7.98 1.85 5.61
C VAL A 173 7.10 1.58 6.82
N GLU A 174 6.35 0.48 6.81
CA GLU A 174 5.39 0.20 7.86
C GLU A 174 5.19 -1.30 8.09
N THR A 175 4.88 -1.62 9.33
CA THR A 175 4.26 -2.87 9.77
C THR A 175 3.37 -2.54 10.96
N TYR A 176 2.50 -3.44 11.39
CA TYR A 176 1.77 -3.27 12.64
C TYR A 176 2.42 -4.09 13.74
N ALA A 177 2.30 -3.59 14.98
CA ALA A 177 2.80 -4.20 16.20
C ALA A 177 1.76 -4.00 17.32
N MET A 178 2.06 -4.43 18.51
CA MET A 178 1.16 -4.28 19.66
C MET A 178 1.54 -3.04 20.47
N PHE A 179 0.70 -2.01 20.42
CA PHE A 179 0.71 -0.95 21.42
C PHE A 179 0.14 -1.48 22.73
N TYR A 180 0.74 -1.16 23.85
CA TYR A 180 0.20 -1.50 25.17
C TYR A 180 0.29 -0.31 26.12
N ASN A 181 -0.76 -0.11 26.91
CA ASN A 181 -0.84 0.95 27.90
C ASN A 181 -0.09 0.52 29.17
N LYS A 182 1.06 1.15 29.48
CA LYS A 182 1.93 0.82 30.62
C LYS A 182 1.29 1.07 31.99
N ASP A 183 0.27 1.94 32.06
CA ASP A 183 -0.47 2.18 33.30
C ASP A 183 -1.46 1.06 33.62
N LEU A 184 -1.81 0.24 32.62
CA LEU A 184 -2.69 -0.93 32.75
C LEU A 184 -1.90 -2.26 32.73
N LEU A 185 -0.83 -2.31 31.97
CA LEU A 185 0.06 -3.45 31.77
C LEU A 185 1.51 -2.96 31.86
N PRO A 186 2.21 -3.18 33.01
CA PRO A 186 3.60 -2.76 33.16
C PRO A 186 4.55 -3.37 32.11
N GLU A 187 4.24 -4.59 31.65
CA GLU A 187 4.96 -5.34 30.63
C GLU A 187 3.99 -5.85 29.56
N ALA A 188 4.46 -5.90 28.32
CA ALA A 188 3.68 -6.45 27.22
C ALA A 188 3.53 -7.96 27.37
N PRO A 189 2.34 -8.55 27.14
CA PRO A 189 2.19 -9.99 27.10
C PRO A 189 2.93 -10.60 25.90
N GLU A 190 3.63 -11.70 26.13
CA GLU A 190 4.41 -12.42 25.11
C GLU A 190 3.59 -13.45 24.32
N THR A 191 2.46 -13.90 24.89
CA THR A 191 1.64 -14.97 24.31
C THR A 191 0.16 -14.60 24.30
N TRP A 192 -0.59 -15.21 23.39
CA TRP A 192 -2.05 -15.04 23.34
C TRP A 192 -2.76 -15.62 24.58
N GLU A 193 -2.16 -16.60 25.26
CA GLU A 193 -2.66 -17.13 26.53
C GLU A 193 -2.59 -16.07 27.62
N GLU A 194 -1.51 -15.28 27.69
CA GLU A 194 -1.37 -14.15 28.62
C GLU A 194 -2.38 -13.04 28.32
N VAL A 195 -2.59 -12.72 27.02
CA VAL A 195 -3.66 -11.81 26.59
C VAL A 195 -5.02 -12.31 27.05
N ALA A 196 -5.31 -13.60 26.84
CA ALA A 196 -6.58 -14.20 27.25
C ALA A 196 -6.78 -14.21 28.78
N ALA A 197 -5.69 -14.46 29.52
CA ALA A 197 -5.73 -14.39 31.00
C ALA A 197 -6.03 -12.97 31.50
N PHE A 198 -5.39 -11.95 30.90
CA PHE A 198 -5.65 -10.55 31.22
C PHE A 198 -7.09 -10.16 30.84
N ALA A 199 -7.56 -10.54 29.66
CA ALA A 199 -8.90 -10.22 29.19
C ALA A 199 -10.02 -10.72 30.13
N LYS A 200 -9.84 -11.89 30.74
CA LYS A 200 -10.82 -12.45 31.71
C LYS A 200 -11.07 -11.55 32.90
N THR A 201 -10.08 -10.75 33.29
CA THR A 201 -10.17 -9.88 34.48
C THR A 201 -10.42 -8.41 34.11
N TYR A 202 -10.00 -7.99 32.94
CA TYR A 202 -10.04 -6.59 32.53
C TYR A 202 -11.28 -6.23 31.71
N ASN A 203 -11.77 -7.13 30.85
CA ASN A 203 -12.91 -6.84 29.98
C ASN A 203 -14.17 -6.49 30.77
N ALA A 204 -14.73 -5.33 30.48
CA ALA A 204 -16.01 -4.86 31.00
C ALA A 204 -16.78 -4.11 29.89
N PRO A 205 -17.43 -4.82 28.94
CA PRO A 205 -18.08 -4.20 27.78
C PRO A 205 -19.11 -3.13 28.17
N GLY A 206 -19.84 -3.33 29.28
CA GLY A 206 -20.76 -2.32 29.81
C GLY A 206 -20.12 -1.01 30.26
N GLN A 207 -18.79 -0.96 30.36
CA GLN A 207 -17.97 0.22 30.67
C GLN A 207 -17.06 0.59 29.49
N ASN A 208 -17.23 -0.01 28.33
CA ASN A 208 -16.37 0.11 27.16
C ASN A 208 -14.89 -0.23 27.44
N LYS A 209 -14.60 -1.20 28.32
CA LYS A 209 -13.26 -1.65 28.62
C LYS A 209 -12.95 -2.95 27.90
N TYR A 210 -11.84 -2.97 27.15
CA TYR A 210 -11.40 -4.12 26.37
C TYR A 210 -9.90 -4.35 26.51
N ALA A 211 -9.51 -5.61 26.57
CA ALA A 211 -8.11 -5.99 26.71
C ALA A 211 -7.30 -5.70 25.44
N ILE A 212 -7.83 -6.04 24.29
CA ILE A 212 -7.13 -5.92 23.01
C ILE A 212 -8.11 -5.62 21.89
N MET A 213 -7.68 -4.85 20.88
CA MET A 213 -8.41 -4.63 19.63
C MET A 213 -7.47 -4.62 18.43
N TRP A 214 -8.01 -5.03 17.27
CA TRP A 214 -7.46 -4.85 15.93
C TRP A 214 -8.61 -4.72 14.94
N GLU A 215 -8.38 -4.08 13.78
CA GLU A 215 -9.45 -3.95 12.76
C GLU A 215 -9.64 -5.24 11.98
N PHE A 216 -10.88 -5.50 11.57
CA PHE A 216 -11.23 -6.66 10.73
C PHE A 216 -11.15 -6.29 9.24
N VAL A 217 -9.96 -5.91 8.78
CA VAL A 217 -9.64 -5.64 7.38
C VAL A 217 -8.54 -6.57 6.88
N GLY A 218 -8.42 -6.74 5.57
CA GLY A 218 -7.49 -7.70 4.95
C GLY A 218 -6.05 -7.60 5.45
N TYR A 219 -5.56 -6.38 5.69
CA TYR A 219 -4.21 -6.12 6.21
C TYR A 219 -3.92 -6.81 7.55
N TYR A 220 -4.88 -6.86 8.47
CA TYR A 220 -4.72 -7.49 9.79
C TYR A 220 -5.07 -8.98 9.84
N THR A 221 -5.31 -9.63 8.68
CA THR A 221 -5.57 -11.08 8.64
C THR A 221 -4.30 -11.92 8.72
N TYR A 222 -3.15 -11.36 8.33
CA TYR A 222 -1.92 -12.11 8.13
C TYR A 222 -1.34 -12.78 9.40
N PRO A 223 -1.54 -12.27 10.62
CA PRO A 223 -1.23 -12.99 11.86
C PRO A 223 -1.87 -14.39 11.92
N PHE A 224 -3.04 -14.56 11.33
CA PHE A 224 -3.81 -15.81 11.29
C PHE A 224 -3.58 -16.61 9.99
N ILE A 225 -2.63 -16.20 9.18
CA ILE A 225 -2.20 -16.88 7.95
C ILE A 225 -0.73 -17.28 8.08
N GLY A 226 0.18 -16.31 8.06
CA GLY A 226 1.61 -16.56 8.02
C GLY A 226 2.19 -17.19 9.29
N SER A 227 1.60 -16.93 10.48
CA SER A 227 2.05 -17.57 11.72
C SER A 227 1.76 -19.06 11.80
N PHE A 228 0.91 -19.57 10.92
CA PHE A 228 0.47 -20.96 10.83
C PHE A 228 0.92 -21.61 9.51
N ASP A 229 2.02 -21.14 8.91
CA ASP A 229 2.57 -21.62 7.65
C ASP A 229 1.59 -21.50 6.45
N GLY A 230 0.56 -20.65 6.59
CA GLY A 230 -0.34 -20.28 5.51
C GLY A 230 0.25 -19.15 4.64
N TYR A 231 -0.30 -18.97 3.44
CA TYR A 231 0.12 -17.90 2.51
C TYR A 231 -1.05 -17.44 1.65
N ILE A 232 -0.92 -16.27 1.04
CA ILE A 232 -1.90 -15.79 0.06
C ILE A 232 -1.59 -16.37 -1.31
N PHE A 233 -0.42 -16.04 -1.88
CA PHE A 233 0.06 -16.55 -3.15
C PHE A 233 1.37 -17.33 -2.97
N GLY A 234 1.59 -18.36 -3.79
CA GLY A 234 2.82 -19.15 -3.78
C GLY A 234 4.06 -18.35 -4.15
N LYS A 235 5.24 -18.96 -3.97
CA LYS A 235 6.55 -18.39 -4.28
C LYS A 235 6.72 -16.97 -3.69
N ASP A 236 6.58 -16.86 -2.38
CA ASP A 236 6.73 -15.59 -1.66
C ASP A 236 5.81 -14.49 -2.20
N ASN A 237 4.54 -14.80 -2.41
CA ASN A 237 3.51 -13.90 -2.91
C ASN A 237 3.68 -13.42 -4.37
N THR A 238 4.41 -14.17 -5.21
CA THR A 238 4.62 -13.83 -6.63
C THR A 238 3.88 -14.72 -7.62
N ASP A 239 3.27 -15.84 -7.17
CA ASP A 239 2.54 -16.79 -8.04
C ASP A 239 1.04 -16.80 -7.69
N PRO A 240 0.20 -16.02 -8.38
CA PRO A 240 -1.23 -15.96 -8.08
C PRO A 240 -2.01 -17.19 -8.55
N SER A 241 -1.37 -18.12 -9.27
CA SER A 241 -1.97 -19.40 -9.67
C SER A 241 -2.00 -20.40 -8.51
N ASP A 242 -1.09 -20.25 -7.54
CA ASP A 242 -1.02 -21.01 -6.30
C ASP A 242 -1.55 -20.15 -5.13
N MET A 243 -2.70 -20.55 -4.59
CA MET A 243 -3.39 -19.82 -3.53
C MET A 243 -3.53 -20.69 -2.28
N GLY A 244 -2.90 -20.26 -1.18
CA GLY A 244 -2.86 -20.97 0.10
C GLY A 244 -3.94 -20.60 1.11
N LEU A 245 -4.88 -19.73 0.76
CA LEU A 245 -5.89 -19.19 1.70
C LEU A 245 -6.88 -20.24 2.25
N ASN A 246 -6.96 -21.41 1.67
CA ASN A 246 -7.74 -22.54 2.19
C ASN A 246 -6.88 -23.77 2.50
N GLY A 247 -5.55 -23.61 2.57
CA GLY A 247 -4.61 -24.64 3.01
C GLY A 247 -4.72 -24.92 4.52
N GLU A 248 -4.11 -26.02 4.95
CA GLU A 248 -4.19 -26.50 6.35
C GLU A 248 -3.75 -25.41 7.34
N GLY A 249 -2.60 -24.75 7.11
CA GLY A 249 -2.10 -23.70 8.01
C GLY A 249 -3.05 -22.51 8.11
N THR A 250 -3.61 -22.02 6.99
CA THR A 250 -4.59 -20.92 7.04
C THR A 250 -5.86 -21.33 7.78
N VAL A 251 -6.33 -22.59 7.60
CA VAL A 251 -7.49 -23.11 8.33
C VAL A 251 -7.21 -23.14 9.82
N GLU A 252 -6.07 -23.70 10.26
CA GLU A 252 -5.66 -23.71 11.66
C GLU A 252 -5.59 -22.30 12.26
N GLY A 253 -5.01 -21.36 11.52
CA GLY A 253 -4.91 -19.96 11.98
C GLY A 253 -6.26 -19.27 12.12
N PHE A 254 -7.22 -19.55 11.25
CA PHE A 254 -8.58 -18.99 11.36
C PHE A 254 -9.44 -19.73 12.40
N GLU A 255 -9.19 -21.01 12.68
CA GLU A 255 -9.75 -21.71 13.85
C GLU A 255 -9.22 -21.10 15.15
N PHE A 256 -7.92 -20.79 15.18
CA PHE A 256 -7.34 -20.03 16.29
C PHE A 256 -7.99 -18.65 16.46
N LEU A 257 -8.13 -17.87 15.37
CA LEU A 257 -8.85 -16.60 15.38
C LEU A 257 -10.26 -16.75 16.01
N GLN A 258 -11.01 -17.74 15.56
CA GLN A 258 -12.37 -18.02 16.06
C GLN A 258 -12.35 -18.29 17.57
N SER A 259 -11.32 -18.97 18.08
CA SER A 259 -11.13 -19.25 19.51
C SER A 259 -10.86 -18.00 20.36
N LEU A 260 -10.37 -16.91 19.74
CA LEU A 260 -10.08 -15.65 20.40
C LEU A 260 -11.34 -14.77 20.62
N ARG A 261 -12.51 -15.13 20.10
CA ARG A 261 -13.74 -14.35 20.27
C ARG A 261 -14.01 -13.90 21.73
N PRO A 262 -13.73 -14.71 22.77
CA PRO A 262 -13.94 -14.29 24.17
C PRO A 262 -13.03 -13.16 24.63
N ILE A 263 -11.86 -12.91 24.02
CA ILE A 263 -10.94 -11.84 24.44
C ILE A 263 -11.37 -10.46 23.92
N LEU A 264 -12.18 -10.43 22.85
CA LEU A 264 -12.77 -9.20 22.30
C LEU A 264 -14.25 -9.47 22.00
N PRO A 265 -15.15 -9.32 23.00
CA PRO A 265 -16.57 -9.59 22.86
C PRO A 265 -17.31 -8.42 22.14
N MET A 266 -16.91 -8.14 20.91
CA MET A 266 -17.42 -7.07 20.05
C MET A 266 -17.56 -7.60 18.61
N ASP A 267 -18.61 -7.24 17.92
CA ASP A 267 -18.79 -7.64 16.52
C ASP A 267 -17.75 -6.95 15.63
N ALA A 268 -17.30 -7.66 14.61
CA ALA A 268 -16.19 -7.21 13.75
C ALA A 268 -16.45 -5.82 13.13
N ALA A 269 -17.69 -5.53 12.75
CA ALA A 269 -18.07 -4.25 12.15
C ALA A 269 -17.99 -3.06 13.12
N ASP A 270 -18.07 -3.30 14.42
CA ASP A 270 -18.00 -2.26 15.45
C ASP A 270 -16.54 -1.88 15.82
N VAL A 271 -15.57 -2.70 15.44
CA VAL A 271 -14.16 -2.43 15.68
C VAL A 271 -13.59 -1.63 14.51
N THR A 272 -13.66 -0.32 14.61
CA THR A 272 -13.14 0.62 13.62
C THR A 272 -11.85 1.29 14.12
N TYR A 273 -11.09 1.90 13.20
CA TYR A 273 -9.93 2.71 13.55
C TYR A 273 -10.26 3.78 14.60
N ASP A 274 -11.34 4.53 14.41
CA ASP A 274 -11.74 5.60 15.35
C ASP A 274 -12.11 5.03 16.74
N VAL A 275 -12.86 3.92 16.79
CA VAL A 275 -13.25 3.28 18.07
C VAL A 275 -12.03 2.80 18.85
N LYS A 276 -11.13 2.03 18.22
CA LYS A 276 -9.96 1.50 18.92
C LYS A 276 -8.99 2.62 19.34
N THR A 277 -8.82 3.65 18.51
CA THR A 277 -7.96 4.80 18.79
C THR A 277 -8.52 5.60 19.99
N GLN A 278 -9.81 5.93 19.97
CA GLN A 278 -10.46 6.64 21.06
C GLN A 278 -10.38 5.86 22.39
N LEU A 279 -10.69 4.57 22.37
CA LEU A 279 -10.66 3.76 23.59
C LEU A 279 -9.25 3.61 24.16
N PHE A 280 -8.21 3.58 23.30
CA PHE A 280 -6.83 3.53 23.74
C PHE A 280 -6.41 4.87 24.37
N GLN A 281 -6.76 6.01 23.77
CA GLN A 281 -6.54 7.35 24.33
C GLN A 281 -7.25 7.55 25.65
N GLU A 282 -8.47 7.02 25.82
CA GLU A 282 -9.23 7.09 27.05
C GLU A 282 -8.74 6.12 28.16
N GLY A 283 -7.69 5.30 27.91
CA GLY A 283 -7.21 4.29 28.83
C GLY A 283 -8.21 3.15 29.09
N LYS A 284 -9.13 2.92 28.17
CA LYS A 284 -10.14 1.85 28.21
C LYS A 284 -9.78 0.63 27.40
N LEU A 285 -8.86 0.78 26.46
CA LEU A 285 -8.24 -0.30 25.69
C LEU A 285 -6.81 -0.51 26.20
N ALA A 286 -6.48 -1.73 26.64
CA ALA A 286 -5.16 -1.99 27.20
C ALA A 286 -4.11 -2.29 26.13
N MET A 287 -4.49 -2.97 25.05
CA MET A 287 -3.63 -3.31 23.91
C MET A 287 -4.33 -2.95 22.60
N ASN A 288 -3.59 -2.33 21.68
CA ASN A 288 -4.07 -1.97 20.35
C ASN A 288 -3.09 -2.47 19.29
N ILE A 289 -3.51 -3.36 18.39
CA ILE A 289 -2.69 -3.76 17.24
C ILE A 289 -2.86 -2.68 16.17
N ASP A 290 -1.77 -1.97 15.88
CA ASP A 290 -1.75 -0.86 14.94
C ASP A 290 -0.35 -0.59 14.40
N GLY A 291 -0.24 0.32 13.44
CA GLY A 291 1.01 0.71 12.83
C GLY A 291 1.61 2.02 13.39
N PRO A 292 2.80 2.41 12.91
CA PRO A 292 3.50 3.62 13.37
C PRO A 292 2.71 4.91 13.11
N TRP A 293 1.78 4.90 12.17
CA TRP A 293 0.87 6.03 11.90
C TRP A 293 0.00 6.44 13.08
N SER A 294 -0.22 5.53 14.05
CA SER A 294 -1.03 5.82 15.25
C SER A 294 -0.22 6.39 16.42
N VAL A 295 1.12 6.42 16.33
CA VAL A 295 2.00 6.97 17.38
C VAL A 295 1.65 8.42 17.70
N GLY A 296 1.44 9.23 16.65
CA GLY A 296 1.08 10.65 16.79
C GLY A 296 -0.22 10.87 17.55
N ALA A 297 -1.18 9.95 17.44
CA ALA A 297 -2.46 10.02 18.13
C ALA A 297 -2.36 9.71 19.63
N PHE A 298 -1.35 8.92 20.04
CA PHE A 298 -1.26 8.40 21.42
C PHE A 298 -0.23 9.12 22.29
N LYS A 299 0.79 9.75 21.69
CA LYS A 299 1.99 10.21 22.41
C LYS A 299 1.74 11.22 23.52
N ASP A 300 0.67 12.00 23.42
CA ASP A 300 0.35 13.04 24.40
C ASP A 300 -0.68 12.58 25.45
N ASP A 301 -1.42 11.49 25.18
CA ASP A 301 -2.56 11.05 25.99
C ASP A 301 -2.28 9.77 26.76
N VAL A 302 -1.37 8.90 26.29
CA VAL A 302 -1.17 7.55 26.86
C VAL A 302 0.29 7.29 27.14
N ASN A 303 0.58 6.75 28.33
CA ASN A 303 1.88 6.17 28.65
C ASN A 303 1.97 4.77 28.03
N PHE A 304 2.45 4.66 26.80
CA PHE A 304 2.44 3.40 26.07
C PHE A 304 3.84 2.87 25.73
N GLY A 305 3.89 1.62 25.36
CA GLY A 305 5.00 0.98 24.67
C GLY A 305 4.54 0.29 23.41
N VAL A 306 5.50 -0.10 22.58
CA VAL A 306 5.28 -0.95 21.41
C VAL A 306 6.10 -2.22 21.57
N ALA A 307 5.46 -3.36 21.34
CA ALA A 307 6.07 -4.68 21.44
C ALA A 307 5.69 -5.53 20.21
N VAL A 308 6.41 -6.61 20.00
CA VAL A 308 6.03 -7.64 19.03
C VAL A 308 4.63 -8.18 19.35
N LEU A 309 3.95 -8.68 18.34
CA LEU A 309 2.67 -9.36 18.51
C LEU A 309 2.85 -10.62 19.37
N PRO A 310 1.87 -10.99 20.22
CA PRO A 310 1.95 -12.18 21.03
C PRO A 310 2.20 -13.44 20.19
N LYS A 311 3.07 -14.33 20.64
CA LYS A 311 3.41 -15.57 19.91
C LYS A 311 2.18 -16.43 19.66
N ALA A 312 2.13 -17.03 18.49
CA ALA A 312 1.10 -17.98 18.11
C ALA A 312 1.16 -19.25 18.99
N PRO A 313 0.05 -20.01 19.17
CA PRO A 313 0.00 -21.20 20.04
C PRO A 313 0.98 -22.32 19.63
N ASN A 314 1.36 -22.36 18.34
CA ASN A 314 2.38 -23.29 17.84
C ASN A 314 3.82 -22.90 18.22
N GLY A 315 4.01 -21.79 18.96
CA GLY A 315 5.30 -21.27 19.38
C GLY A 315 6.02 -20.38 18.36
N ASN A 316 5.47 -20.24 17.17
CA ASN A 316 6.04 -19.35 16.14
C ASN A 316 5.88 -17.86 16.52
N PRO A 317 6.82 -16.99 16.17
CA PRO A 317 6.58 -15.56 16.17
C PRO A 317 5.36 -15.21 15.31
N THR A 318 4.51 -14.32 15.82
CA THR A 318 3.36 -13.87 15.03
C THR A 318 3.81 -12.99 13.87
N THR A 319 3.48 -13.43 12.67
CA THR A 319 3.83 -12.76 11.42
C THR A 319 2.90 -11.58 11.15
N SER A 320 3.45 -10.47 10.67
CA SER A 320 2.67 -9.32 10.20
C SER A 320 2.90 -9.07 8.72
N PHE A 321 2.02 -8.29 8.09
CA PHE A 321 2.38 -7.67 6.83
C PHE A 321 3.32 -6.48 7.06
N SER A 322 4.25 -6.29 6.14
CA SER A 322 4.97 -5.03 5.97
C SER A 322 4.55 -4.33 4.70
N GLY A 323 4.66 -3.01 4.70
CA GLY A 323 4.24 -2.17 3.61
C GLY A 323 5.19 -1.01 3.36
N VAL A 324 5.00 -0.40 2.21
CA VAL A 324 5.62 0.87 1.82
C VAL A 324 4.52 1.79 1.34
N LYS A 325 4.48 3.00 1.88
CA LYS A 325 3.67 4.09 1.32
C LYS A 325 4.56 4.99 0.47
N SER A 326 4.05 5.36 -0.69
CA SER A 326 4.74 6.26 -1.61
C SER A 326 3.79 7.32 -2.14
N TYR A 327 4.33 8.47 -2.49
CA TYR A 327 3.61 9.44 -3.31
C TYR A 327 3.64 8.96 -4.76
N TYR A 328 2.54 9.15 -5.46
CA TYR A 328 2.40 8.82 -6.89
C TYR A 328 1.77 9.99 -7.63
N VAL A 329 2.22 10.21 -8.84
CA VAL A 329 1.70 11.28 -9.70
C VAL A 329 0.60 10.74 -10.60
N ASN A 330 -0.57 11.38 -10.54
CA ASN A 330 -1.72 11.06 -11.38
C ASN A 330 -1.42 11.36 -12.86
N SER A 331 -1.66 10.38 -13.75
CA SER A 331 -1.43 10.54 -15.20
C SER A 331 -2.37 11.57 -15.87
N TYR A 332 -3.49 11.90 -15.23
CA TYR A 332 -4.44 12.90 -15.72
C TYR A 332 -4.19 14.32 -15.23
N THR A 333 -3.14 14.54 -14.41
CA THR A 333 -2.81 15.89 -13.91
C THR A 333 -2.56 16.88 -15.03
N ASN A 334 -2.95 18.14 -14.80
CA ASN A 334 -2.62 19.23 -15.73
C ASN A 334 -1.21 19.81 -15.46
N TYR A 335 -0.57 19.41 -14.34
CA TYR A 335 0.68 19.99 -13.84
C TYR A 335 1.71 18.88 -13.52
N PRO A 336 2.13 18.08 -14.52
CA PRO A 336 2.98 16.91 -14.28
C PRO A 336 4.36 17.27 -13.74
N VAL A 337 4.95 18.42 -14.09
CA VAL A 337 6.23 18.86 -13.56
C VAL A 337 6.10 19.31 -12.10
N ALA A 338 5.12 20.16 -11.80
CA ALA A 338 4.85 20.60 -10.43
C ALA A 338 4.52 19.40 -9.50
N ALA A 339 3.77 18.42 -10.00
CA ALA A 339 3.41 17.22 -9.23
C ALA A 339 4.62 16.33 -8.94
N ARG A 340 5.55 16.14 -9.92
CA ARG A 340 6.82 15.41 -9.70
C ARG A 340 7.72 16.14 -8.70
N LEU A 341 7.86 17.46 -8.85
CA LEU A 341 8.61 18.29 -7.90
C LEU A 341 8.05 18.20 -6.49
N PHE A 342 6.71 18.23 -6.34
CA PHE A 342 6.08 18.06 -5.04
C PHE A 342 6.34 16.68 -4.43
N ALA A 343 6.17 15.61 -5.20
CA ALA A 343 6.37 14.25 -4.72
C ALA A 343 7.83 14.02 -4.28
N HIS A 344 8.80 14.52 -5.06
CA HIS A 344 10.21 14.49 -4.73
C HIS A 344 10.52 15.33 -3.46
N PHE A 345 10.01 16.57 -3.38
CA PHE A 345 10.16 17.42 -2.21
C PHE A 345 9.59 16.76 -0.94
N ALA A 346 8.36 16.23 -1.03
CA ALA A 346 7.70 15.59 0.11
C ALA A 346 8.40 14.31 0.57
N SER A 347 9.08 13.58 -0.34
CA SER A 347 9.85 12.37 -0.03
C SER A 347 11.29 12.63 0.42
N SER A 348 11.74 13.89 0.50
CA SER A 348 13.10 14.24 0.94
C SER A 348 13.39 13.79 2.38
N LYS A 349 14.68 13.60 2.70
CA LYS A 349 15.15 13.28 4.07
C LYS A 349 14.52 14.18 5.13
N GLU A 350 14.61 15.50 4.92
CA GLU A 350 14.11 16.50 5.87
C GLU A 350 12.61 16.35 6.13
N ASN A 351 11.83 16.15 5.07
CA ASN A 351 10.39 16.05 5.19
C ASN A 351 9.95 14.69 5.75
N GLN A 352 10.69 13.60 5.49
CA GLN A 352 10.43 12.32 6.16
C GLN A 352 10.76 12.38 7.65
N LEU A 353 11.80 13.08 8.09
CA LEU A 353 12.07 13.32 9.50
C LEU A 353 10.96 14.15 10.18
N LYS A 354 10.46 15.20 9.53
CA LYS A 354 9.30 15.98 10.02
C LYS A 354 8.03 15.13 10.10
N ASN A 355 7.85 14.21 9.13
CA ASN A 355 6.74 13.26 9.16
C ASN A 355 6.83 12.35 10.39
N TYR A 356 8.00 11.80 10.65
CA TYR A 356 8.24 11.00 11.83
C TYR A 356 7.96 11.77 13.14
N GLU A 357 8.51 12.96 13.30
CA GLU A 357 8.30 13.80 14.50
C GLU A 357 6.81 14.05 14.77
N GLN A 358 6.04 14.27 13.72
CA GLN A 358 4.62 14.64 13.87
C GLN A 358 3.71 13.42 13.99
N THR A 359 3.96 12.35 13.25
CA THR A 359 3.02 11.25 13.06
C THR A 359 3.56 9.89 13.52
N GLY A 360 4.87 9.75 13.68
CA GLY A 360 5.52 8.48 13.96
C GLY A 360 5.83 7.62 12.72
N ALA A 361 5.53 8.12 11.50
CA ALA A 361 5.77 7.37 10.27
C ALA A 361 7.27 7.07 10.07
N ILE A 362 7.64 5.80 9.93
CA ILE A 362 9.03 5.36 9.83
C ILE A 362 9.57 5.73 8.44
N PRO A 363 10.69 6.49 8.35
CA PRO A 363 11.24 6.92 7.07
C PRO A 363 11.63 5.77 6.15
N ALA A 364 11.34 5.93 4.85
CA ALA A 364 11.88 5.09 3.78
C ALA A 364 13.26 5.55 3.30
N HIS A 365 13.67 6.80 3.64
CA HIS A 365 14.96 7.37 3.26
C HIS A 365 16.08 6.81 4.13
N LYS A 366 17.16 6.26 3.51
CA LYS A 366 18.29 5.61 4.21
C LYS A 366 18.87 6.48 5.31
N GLU A 367 19.26 7.71 4.97
CA GLU A 367 19.90 8.62 5.94
C GLU A 367 18.92 9.13 7.03
N ALA A 368 17.63 9.24 6.73
CA ALA A 368 16.64 9.58 7.75
C ALA A 368 16.47 8.44 8.76
N GLY A 369 16.48 7.18 8.32
CA GLY A 369 16.45 6.01 9.19
C GLY A 369 17.66 5.88 10.11
N GLU A 370 18.80 6.48 9.72
CA GLU A 370 20.02 6.51 10.53
C GLU A 370 20.06 7.68 11.55
N ASP A 371 19.08 8.58 11.53
CA ASP A 371 19.04 9.71 12.45
C ASP A 371 18.93 9.22 13.91
N PRO A 372 19.69 9.80 14.86
CA PRO A 372 19.59 9.44 16.28
C PRO A 372 18.19 9.53 16.88
N MET A 373 17.33 10.41 16.36
CA MET A 373 15.93 10.53 16.77
C MET A 373 15.14 9.27 16.47
N ILE A 374 15.42 8.60 15.34
CA ILE A 374 14.79 7.34 14.94
C ILE A 374 15.42 6.15 15.69
N LYS A 375 16.78 6.07 15.65
CA LYS A 375 17.52 4.91 16.19
C LYS A 375 17.36 4.72 17.70
N ASN A 376 17.20 5.80 18.45
CA ASN A 376 17.12 5.77 19.90
C ASN A 376 15.68 5.78 20.42
N ASP A 377 14.68 5.78 19.54
CA ASP A 377 13.29 5.76 19.95
C ASP A 377 12.86 4.32 20.33
N PRO A 378 12.47 4.06 21.59
CA PRO A 378 12.03 2.75 22.03
C PRO A 378 10.71 2.31 21.37
N ILE A 379 9.88 3.25 20.90
CA ILE A 379 8.64 2.97 20.17
C ILE A 379 8.97 2.37 18.80
N ILE A 380 9.90 3.02 18.09
CA ILE A 380 10.37 2.54 16.79
C ILE A 380 11.09 1.20 16.91
N SER A 381 11.87 1.02 17.98
CA SER A 381 12.52 -0.27 18.25
C SER A 381 11.51 -1.43 18.31
N GLY A 382 10.33 -1.22 18.92
CA GLY A 382 9.26 -2.23 18.96
C GLY A 382 8.75 -2.59 17.56
N PHE A 383 8.57 -1.62 16.67
CA PHE A 383 8.20 -1.87 15.27
C PHE A 383 9.31 -2.59 14.49
N PHE A 384 10.58 -2.22 14.68
CA PHE A 384 11.69 -2.91 14.04
C PHE A 384 11.83 -4.37 14.48
N GLU A 385 11.56 -4.67 15.77
CA GLU A 385 11.52 -6.07 16.22
C GLU A 385 10.40 -6.86 15.54
N GLN A 386 9.19 -6.28 15.41
CA GLN A 386 8.09 -6.92 14.69
C GLN A 386 8.40 -7.04 13.18
N PHE A 387 9.07 -6.06 12.60
CA PHE A 387 9.42 -6.08 11.17
C PHE A 387 10.29 -7.28 10.79
N LYS A 388 11.11 -7.80 11.72
CA LYS A 388 11.90 -9.04 11.52
C LYS A 388 11.02 -10.27 11.29
N HIS A 389 9.77 -10.20 11.70
CA HIS A 389 8.75 -11.25 11.56
C HIS A 389 7.67 -10.85 10.55
N SER A 390 7.92 -9.88 9.70
CA SER A 390 6.96 -9.43 8.70
C SER A 390 7.22 -10.00 7.31
N VAL A 391 6.18 -10.01 6.50
CA VAL A 391 6.22 -10.38 5.09
C VAL A 391 5.66 -9.21 4.27
N PRO A 392 6.29 -8.80 3.17
CA PRO A 392 5.72 -7.77 2.29
C PRO A 392 4.34 -8.17 1.77
N MET A 393 3.40 -7.24 1.73
CA MET A 393 2.14 -7.47 1.01
C MET A 393 2.42 -7.79 -0.46
N PRO A 394 1.62 -8.65 -1.10
CA PRO A 394 1.76 -8.91 -2.53
C PRO A 394 1.55 -7.62 -3.34
N ALA A 395 2.47 -7.29 -4.25
CA ALA A 395 2.36 -6.12 -5.14
C ALA A 395 1.70 -6.45 -6.49
N LEU A 396 1.25 -7.68 -6.69
CA LEU A 396 0.55 -8.13 -7.90
C LEU A 396 -0.84 -7.51 -8.01
N SER A 397 -1.28 -7.18 -9.22
CA SER A 397 -2.64 -6.64 -9.43
C SER A 397 -3.76 -7.57 -8.96
N GLU A 398 -3.49 -8.87 -8.91
CA GLU A 398 -4.39 -9.95 -8.49
C GLU A 398 -4.77 -9.84 -7.01
N ILE A 399 -3.93 -9.20 -6.18
CA ILE A 399 -4.21 -8.99 -4.75
C ILE A 399 -5.50 -8.19 -4.51
N ASN A 400 -5.86 -7.30 -5.44
CA ASN A 400 -7.10 -6.53 -5.33
C ASN A 400 -8.39 -7.38 -5.42
N ALA A 401 -8.30 -8.61 -5.91
CA ALA A 401 -9.42 -9.55 -5.88
C ALA A 401 -9.51 -10.31 -4.55
N VAL A 402 -8.46 -10.22 -3.72
CA VAL A 402 -8.33 -10.97 -2.45
C VAL A 402 -8.96 -10.20 -1.30
N TRP A 403 -8.73 -8.88 -1.20
CA TRP A 403 -8.99 -8.11 0.01
C TRP A 403 -10.43 -8.17 0.51
N ASP A 404 -11.40 -7.91 -0.35
CA ASP A 404 -12.82 -7.90 0.06
C ASP A 404 -13.34 -9.28 0.44
N PRO A 405 -13.12 -10.37 -0.35
CA PRO A 405 -13.54 -11.71 0.06
C PRO A 405 -12.82 -12.20 1.32
N LEU A 406 -11.53 -11.90 1.49
CA LEU A 406 -10.78 -12.27 2.69
C LEU A 406 -11.29 -11.53 3.92
N ARG A 407 -11.57 -10.23 3.81
CA ARG A 407 -12.23 -9.45 4.87
C ARG A 407 -13.57 -10.04 5.26
N ALA A 408 -14.41 -10.41 4.28
CA ALA A 408 -15.72 -11.01 4.54
C ALA A 408 -15.60 -12.34 5.29
N ALA A 409 -14.62 -13.19 4.93
CA ALA A 409 -14.34 -14.42 5.64
C ALA A 409 -13.87 -14.15 7.08
N PHE A 410 -12.97 -13.18 7.27
CA PHE A 410 -12.43 -12.78 8.56
C PHE A 410 -13.56 -12.36 9.52
N MET A 411 -14.45 -11.46 9.06
CA MET A 411 -15.62 -11.02 9.84
C MET A 411 -16.60 -12.17 10.09
N THR A 412 -16.91 -12.99 9.08
CA THR A 412 -17.85 -14.11 9.22
C THR A 412 -17.40 -15.12 10.27
N ILE A 413 -16.11 -15.52 10.23
CA ILE A 413 -15.54 -16.48 11.17
C ILE A 413 -15.50 -15.88 12.59
N TRP A 414 -15.20 -14.58 12.71
CA TRP A 414 -15.20 -13.89 13.99
C TRP A 414 -16.58 -13.78 14.61
N ASP A 415 -17.57 -13.32 13.84
CA ASP A 415 -18.94 -13.03 14.35
C ASP A 415 -19.77 -14.31 14.54
N ASN A 416 -19.41 -15.41 13.90
CA ASN A 416 -20.08 -16.70 14.02
C ASN A 416 -19.17 -17.81 14.58
N PRO A 417 -19.13 -18.02 15.92
CA PRO A 417 -18.31 -19.05 16.52
C PRO A 417 -18.60 -20.49 16.09
N SER A 418 -19.71 -20.72 15.37
CA SER A 418 -20.10 -22.04 14.81
C SER A 418 -19.85 -22.13 13.30
N ALA A 419 -19.25 -21.11 12.67
CA ALA A 419 -18.88 -21.16 11.26
C ALA A 419 -17.90 -22.32 11.00
N ASP A 420 -18.14 -23.05 9.93
CA ASP A 420 -17.15 -24.01 9.40
C ASP A 420 -16.05 -23.20 8.69
N VAL A 421 -14.88 -23.12 9.34
CA VAL A 421 -13.73 -22.35 8.88
C VAL A 421 -13.27 -22.80 7.50
N LYS A 422 -13.09 -24.14 7.34
CA LYS A 422 -12.63 -24.71 6.07
C LYS A 422 -13.62 -24.40 4.93
N GLN A 423 -14.90 -24.59 5.15
CA GLN A 423 -15.92 -24.30 4.15
C GLN A 423 -15.96 -22.80 3.80
N THR A 424 -15.82 -21.94 4.78
CA THR A 424 -15.80 -20.48 4.57
C THR A 424 -14.62 -20.08 3.71
N LEU A 425 -13.41 -20.60 4.02
CA LEU A 425 -12.21 -20.31 3.25
C LEU A 425 -12.24 -20.94 1.84
N ASP A 426 -12.84 -22.12 1.65
CA ASP A 426 -13.04 -22.71 0.32
C ASP A 426 -13.93 -21.82 -0.57
N GLN A 427 -15.01 -21.29 -0.02
CA GLN A 427 -15.89 -20.36 -0.71
C GLN A 427 -15.19 -19.02 -1.04
N THR A 428 -14.36 -18.56 -0.10
CA THR A 428 -13.55 -17.34 -0.28
C THR A 428 -12.58 -17.51 -1.45
N VAL A 429 -11.81 -18.60 -1.48
CA VAL A 429 -10.88 -18.91 -2.59
C VAL A 429 -11.63 -19.04 -3.92
N ALA A 430 -12.80 -19.67 -3.95
CA ALA A 430 -13.60 -19.77 -5.16
C ALA A 430 -14.06 -18.38 -5.67
N THR A 431 -14.46 -17.49 -4.75
CA THR A 431 -14.87 -16.11 -5.08
C THR A 431 -13.69 -15.30 -5.62
N ILE A 432 -12.52 -15.40 -4.98
CA ILE A 432 -11.29 -14.72 -5.43
C ILE A 432 -10.90 -15.18 -6.84
N LYS A 433 -10.85 -16.49 -7.08
CA LYS A 433 -10.51 -17.06 -8.41
C LYS A 433 -11.49 -16.61 -9.50
N ALA A 434 -12.77 -16.53 -9.19
CA ALA A 434 -13.76 -15.99 -10.12
C ALA A 434 -13.55 -14.49 -10.39
N GLY A 435 -13.20 -13.71 -9.37
CA GLY A 435 -12.87 -12.28 -9.50
C GLY A 435 -11.63 -12.02 -10.36
N MET A 436 -10.60 -12.86 -10.24
CA MET A 436 -9.38 -12.78 -11.08
C MET A 436 -9.63 -13.08 -12.55
N GLN A 437 -10.59 -13.95 -12.87
CA GLN A 437 -10.92 -14.34 -14.25
C GLN A 437 -11.83 -13.33 -14.96
N SER A 438 -12.49 -12.45 -14.22
CA SER A 438 -13.43 -11.46 -14.77
C SER A 438 -12.78 -10.14 -15.17
N LYS A 439 -11.49 -9.96 -14.93
CA LYS A 439 -10.66 -8.82 -15.31
C LYS A 439 -9.79 -9.15 -16.50
#